data_c9d12956b921e0fa1944c43b88888cac
#
_entry.id   c9d12956b921e0fa1944c43b88888cac
#
_cell.length_a   1.000
_cell.length_b   1.000
_cell.length_c   1.000
_cell.angle_alpha   90.00
_cell.angle_beta   90.00
_cell.angle_gamma   90.00
#
_symmetry.space_group_name_H-M   'P 1'
#
loop_
_entity.id
_entity.type
_entity.pdbx_description
1 polymer ?
#
loop_
_entity_poly.entity_id
_entity_poly.type
_entity_poly.pdbx_seq_one_letter_code
_entity_poly.pdbx_strand_id
1 'polypeptide(L)'
;MQNTPKSLRLHLALLGRVNAGKSSFLNLVTGQEAAITSEVAGTTTDVVEKTQELLPIGPVVWLDTAGLGDDTVLGDKRLAKTQKVLDRADVVILVCEGNKFGSEEQEIAAQAEARNLPLIKVYNKADLYDCPDDGIKVVATDKSSRDAVLTQIKAALIKVVPDEVINTPTLLGDLVPSHSVIVMITPIDKEAPKGRMILPQVQALRDALDFDNIVVMVKENEYAAALQKLKVLPDLVVCDSQVVDQMVAQTPPAVKCTTFSILFARLKGDLLKMAEGAAAISKLKDGDKVLIAEACTHHAIEDDIGKVKIPNWLRQKTGCRLQIDNVSGCGFPNNLSKYALVVQCGGCVKNRREILSRINQCEQVGVPITNYGICISELKGVLQRVLSPFEQELAEYLRSRQ
;
A
#
# COMPACT_ATOMS: atom_id res chain seq x y z
N MET A 1 -21.13 -4.28 3.87
CA MET A 1 -19.89 -4.73 4.55
C MET A 1 -18.69 -4.94 3.64
N GLN A 2 -18.70 -4.69 2.34
CA GLN A 2 -17.63 -5.19 1.45
C GLN A 2 -16.84 -4.13 0.68
N ASN A 3 -16.99 -2.86 0.97
CA ASN A 3 -16.52 -1.81 0.05
C ASN A 3 -15.20 -1.13 0.42
N THR A 4 -14.63 -1.37 1.61
CA THR A 4 -13.29 -0.86 1.91
C THR A 4 -12.24 -1.78 1.31
N PRO A 5 -11.39 -1.30 0.39
CA PRO A 5 -10.34 -2.12 -0.21
C PRO A 5 -9.41 -2.72 0.84
N LYS A 6 -8.95 -3.96 0.64
CA LYS A 6 -8.03 -4.63 1.58
C LYS A 6 -6.80 -3.75 1.89
N SER A 7 -6.31 -3.01 0.92
CA SER A 7 -5.14 -2.13 1.06
C SER A 7 -5.34 -0.92 1.97
N LEU A 8 -6.56 -0.60 2.36
CA LEU A 8 -6.90 0.47 3.30
C LEU A 8 -7.39 -0.05 4.67
N ARG A 9 -7.43 -1.36 4.86
CA ARG A 9 -7.81 -1.97 6.14
C ARG A 9 -6.62 -2.04 7.07
N LEU A 10 -6.85 -2.04 8.38
CA LEU A 10 -5.83 -2.29 9.37
C LEU A 10 -5.37 -3.76 9.30
N HIS A 11 -4.06 -3.99 9.15
CA HIS A 11 -3.48 -5.32 9.05
C HIS A 11 -2.89 -5.75 10.39
N LEU A 12 -3.44 -6.81 10.97
CA LEU A 12 -3.04 -7.37 12.27
C LEU A 12 -2.25 -8.66 12.04
N ALA A 13 -0.95 -8.65 12.30
CA ALA A 13 -0.11 -9.85 12.23
C ALA A 13 -0.30 -10.71 13.46
N LEU A 14 -0.70 -11.96 13.29
CA LEU A 14 -0.84 -12.93 14.37
C LEU A 14 0.41 -13.81 14.42
N LEU A 15 1.28 -13.57 15.39
CA LEU A 15 2.57 -14.24 15.55
C LEU A 15 2.69 -14.95 16.90
N GLY A 16 3.67 -15.83 17.02
CA GLY A 16 3.96 -16.60 18.23
C GLY A 16 4.45 -18.00 17.88
N ARG A 17 4.97 -18.73 18.87
CA ARG A 17 5.49 -20.10 18.69
C ARG A 17 4.44 -21.11 18.18
N VAL A 18 4.93 -22.25 17.75
CA VAL A 18 4.07 -23.40 17.44
C VAL A 18 3.31 -23.81 18.70
N ASN A 19 2.02 -24.17 18.55
CA ASN A 19 1.12 -24.60 19.65
C ASN A 19 0.79 -23.52 20.71
N ALA A 20 1.16 -22.24 20.51
CA ALA A 20 0.68 -21.16 21.35
C ALA A 20 -0.85 -20.92 21.26
N GLY A 21 -1.51 -21.53 20.26
CA GLY A 21 -2.95 -21.43 20.06
C GLY A 21 -3.38 -20.28 19.20
N LYS A 22 -2.54 -19.81 18.26
CA LYS A 22 -2.85 -18.74 17.30
C LYS A 22 -4.15 -18.98 16.54
N SER A 23 -4.30 -20.15 15.93
CA SER A 23 -5.50 -20.48 15.14
C SER A 23 -6.75 -20.58 16.00
N SER A 24 -6.65 -21.10 17.24
CA SER A 24 -7.76 -21.12 18.20
C SER A 24 -8.17 -19.71 18.60
N PHE A 25 -7.19 -18.84 18.87
CA PHE A 25 -7.41 -17.44 19.16
C PHE A 25 -8.08 -16.72 17.98
N LEU A 26 -7.57 -16.91 16.75
CA LEU A 26 -8.15 -16.34 15.55
C LEU A 26 -9.60 -16.79 15.34
N ASN A 27 -9.90 -18.08 15.55
CA ASN A 27 -11.27 -18.59 15.47
C ASN A 27 -12.17 -18.01 16.56
N LEU A 28 -11.67 -17.84 17.77
CA LEU A 28 -12.40 -17.17 18.85
C LEU A 28 -12.80 -15.76 18.46
N VAL A 29 -11.83 -14.91 18.06
CA VAL A 29 -12.09 -13.50 17.77
C VAL A 29 -12.90 -13.29 16.50
N THR A 30 -12.70 -14.08 15.46
CA THR A 30 -13.45 -13.96 14.20
C THR A 30 -14.85 -14.60 14.29
N GLY A 31 -15.08 -15.52 15.22
CA GLY A 31 -16.34 -16.26 15.34
C GLY A 31 -16.59 -17.26 14.20
N GLN A 32 -15.56 -17.57 13.41
CA GLN A 32 -15.65 -18.46 12.23
C GLN A 32 -14.82 -19.72 12.49
N GLU A 33 -15.44 -20.87 12.47
CA GLU A 33 -14.72 -22.13 12.29
C GLU A 33 -14.26 -22.17 10.82
N ALA A 34 -12.96 -22.15 10.63
CA ALA A 34 -12.22 -22.28 9.37
C ALA A 34 -13.03 -22.30 8.07
N ALA A 35 -13.26 -21.18 7.44
CA ALA A 35 -13.38 -21.12 5.99
C ALA A 35 -12.14 -20.40 5.46
N ILE A 36 -11.23 -21.18 4.85
CA ILE A 36 -10.12 -20.66 4.06
C ILE A 36 -10.75 -20.01 2.82
N THR A 37 -10.88 -18.70 2.79
CA THR A 37 -11.20 -17.96 1.58
C THR A 37 -10.00 -17.13 1.18
N SER A 38 -9.03 -17.79 0.54
CA SER A 38 -8.16 -17.12 -0.41
C SER A 38 -8.98 -16.93 -1.69
N GLU A 39 -9.49 -15.74 -1.94
CA GLU A 39 -10.26 -15.41 -3.15
C GLU A 39 -9.40 -15.24 -4.41
N VAL A 40 -8.12 -15.56 -4.35
CA VAL A 40 -7.23 -15.50 -5.53
C VAL A 40 -6.45 -16.79 -5.63
N ALA A 41 -6.94 -17.69 -6.48
CA ALA A 41 -6.17 -18.85 -6.93
C ALA A 41 -4.94 -18.34 -7.70
N GLY A 42 -3.73 -18.65 -7.21
CA GLY A 42 -2.47 -18.35 -7.91
C GLY A 42 -1.43 -17.52 -7.14
N THR A 43 -1.72 -17.04 -5.94
CA THR A 43 -0.67 -16.47 -5.08
C THR A 43 -0.16 -17.56 -4.12
N THR A 44 1.05 -18.04 -4.36
CA THR A 44 1.83 -18.86 -3.42
C THR A 44 2.23 -18.03 -2.19
N THR A 45 1.26 -17.55 -1.44
CA THR A 45 1.51 -16.88 -0.15
C THR A 45 0.92 -17.77 0.93
N ASP A 46 1.78 -18.44 1.66
CA ASP A 46 1.48 -19.27 2.82
C ASP A 46 0.91 -18.50 4.03
N VAL A 47 0.31 -17.34 3.85
CA VAL A 47 -0.30 -16.50 4.88
C VAL A 47 -1.81 -16.54 4.72
N VAL A 48 -2.50 -17.04 5.72
CA VAL A 48 -3.96 -17.05 5.75
C VAL A 48 -4.46 -15.65 6.13
N GLU A 49 -5.34 -15.09 5.31
CA GLU A 49 -5.96 -13.78 5.56
C GLU A 49 -7.43 -13.96 5.95
N LYS A 50 -7.83 -13.38 7.09
CA LYS A 50 -9.24 -13.30 7.48
C LYS A 50 -9.62 -11.84 7.67
N THR A 51 -10.79 -11.45 7.18
CA THR A 51 -11.31 -10.08 7.31
C THR A 51 -12.43 -10.02 8.35
N GLN A 52 -12.44 -8.95 9.14
CA GLN A 52 -13.43 -8.72 10.19
C GLN A 52 -13.73 -7.24 10.32
N GLU A 53 -14.96 -6.90 10.71
CA GLU A 53 -15.33 -5.53 11.11
C GLU A 53 -15.19 -5.38 12.62
N LEU A 54 -14.35 -4.46 13.08
CA LEU A 54 -14.12 -4.17 14.49
C LEU A 54 -14.52 -2.73 14.84
N LEU A 55 -15.80 -2.46 14.99
CA LEU A 55 -16.26 -1.12 15.39
C LEU A 55 -15.73 -0.74 16.80
N PRO A 56 -15.21 0.50 17.03
CA PRO A 56 -15.20 1.65 16.11
C PRO A 56 -13.98 1.74 15.18
N ILE A 57 -13.04 0.80 15.21
CA ILE A 57 -11.79 0.81 14.44
C ILE A 57 -12.07 0.68 12.93
N GLY A 58 -13.10 -0.08 12.54
CA GLY A 58 -13.45 -0.38 11.16
C GLY A 58 -12.97 -1.75 10.69
N PRO A 59 -12.82 -1.95 9.36
CA PRO A 59 -12.46 -3.24 8.79
C PRO A 59 -10.98 -3.57 9.00
N VAL A 60 -10.70 -4.77 9.53
CA VAL A 60 -9.34 -5.28 9.77
C VAL A 60 -9.06 -6.52 8.93
N VAL A 61 -7.79 -6.80 8.69
CA VAL A 61 -7.29 -8.04 8.07
C VAL A 61 -6.36 -8.72 9.05
N TRP A 62 -6.70 -9.92 9.46
CA TRP A 62 -5.84 -10.79 10.25
C TRP A 62 -4.90 -11.53 9.32
N LEU A 63 -3.60 -11.43 9.56
CA LEU A 63 -2.55 -12.13 8.84
C LEU A 63 -2.08 -13.29 9.74
N ASP A 64 -2.53 -14.51 9.44
CA ASP A 64 -2.16 -15.70 10.22
C ASP A 64 -1.03 -16.47 9.53
N THR A 65 0.02 -16.74 10.29
CA THR A 65 1.16 -17.56 9.86
C THR A 65 0.99 -19.04 10.22
N ALA A 66 -0.09 -19.42 10.93
CA ALA A 66 -0.29 -20.77 11.47
C ALA A 66 -0.65 -21.83 10.42
N GLY A 67 -1.00 -21.47 9.17
CA GLY A 67 -1.19 -22.42 8.08
C GLY A 67 0.09 -23.14 7.62
N LEU A 68 1.21 -22.95 8.34
CA LEU A 68 2.55 -23.43 8.01
C LEU A 68 2.98 -24.59 8.93
N GLY A 69 2.03 -25.45 9.25
CA GLY A 69 2.21 -26.57 10.19
C GLY A 69 3.02 -27.76 9.68
N ASP A 70 4.06 -27.55 8.86
CA ASP A 70 5.03 -28.60 8.57
C ASP A 70 6.32 -28.33 9.33
N ASP A 71 6.56 -29.17 10.34
CA ASP A 71 7.74 -29.17 11.24
C ASP A 71 9.08 -29.43 10.52
N THR A 72 9.09 -29.52 9.20
CA THR A 72 10.27 -29.90 8.39
C THR A 72 10.94 -28.77 7.64
N VAL A 73 10.45 -27.53 7.73
CA VAL A 73 11.05 -26.41 6.98
C VAL A 73 12.05 -25.66 7.85
N LEU A 74 13.34 -25.79 7.50
CA LEU A 74 14.49 -25.08 8.05
C LEU A 74 14.18 -23.63 8.51
N GLY A 75 14.75 -23.24 9.64
CA GLY A 75 14.55 -21.95 10.32
C GLY A 75 14.58 -20.72 9.42
N ASP A 76 15.42 -20.71 8.38
CA ASP A 76 15.57 -19.60 7.41
C ASP A 76 14.28 -19.30 6.62
N LYS A 77 13.50 -20.31 6.26
CA LYS A 77 12.22 -20.11 5.54
C LYS A 77 11.14 -19.56 6.46
N ARG A 78 11.12 -19.96 7.74
CA ARG A 78 10.19 -19.45 8.75
C ARG A 78 10.50 -17.96 9.03
N LEU A 79 11.78 -17.61 9.16
CA LEU A 79 12.24 -16.24 9.36
C LEU A 79 11.83 -15.35 8.19
N ALA A 80 12.08 -15.78 6.95
CA ALA A 80 11.71 -15.04 5.75
C ALA A 80 10.17 -14.83 5.64
N LYS A 81 9.36 -15.80 6.08
CA LYS A 81 7.89 -15.66 6.10
C LYS A 81 7.42 -14.68 7.17
N THR A 82 7.99 -14.74 8.37
CA THR A 82 7.69 -13.79 9.45
C THR A 82 8.03 -12.36 9.01
N GLN A 83 9.17 -12.15 8.35
CA GLN A 83 9.55 -10.85 7.80
C GLN A 83 8.52 -10.31 6.80
N LYS A 84 8.05 -11.13 5.85
CA LYS A 84 7.01 -10.74 4.88
C LYS A 84 5.69 -10.33 5.53
N VAL A 85 5.31 -10.99 6.63
CA VAL A 85 4.10 -10.64 7.39
C VAL A 85 4.30 -9.33 8.13
N LEU A 86 5.45 -9.15 8.79
CA LEU A 86 5.79 -7.91 9.49
C LEU A 86 5.87 -6.70 8.54
N ASP A 87 6.36 -6.88 7.31
CA ASP A 87 6.41 -5.82 6.30
C ASP A 87 5.02 -5.33 5.84
N ARG A 88 3.98 -6.12 6.10
CA ARG A 88 2.58 -5.81 5.77
C ARG A 88 1.75 -5.41 6.99
N ALA A 89 2.21 -5.70 8.19
CA ALA A 89 1.46 -5.50 9.42
C ALA A 89 1.46 -4.04 9.86
N ASP A 90 0.33 -3.57 10.35
CA ASP A 90 0.21 -2.29 11.06
C ASP A 90 0.36 -2.49 12.57
N VAL A 91 -0.06 -3.66 13.09
CA VAL A 91 0.08 -4.05 14.50
C VAL A 91 0.44 -5.53 14.58
N VAL A 92 1.30 -5.88 15.53
CA VAL A 92 1.63 -7.27 15.86
C VAL A 92 0.82 -7.72 17.08
N ILE A 93 0.12 -8.84 16.95
CA ILE A 93 -0.52 -9.55 18.06
C ILE A 93 0.32 -10.79 18.33
N LEU A 94 1.08 -10.76 19.42
CA LEU A 94 1.97 -11.84 19.83
C LEU A 94 1.25 -12.76 20.80
N VAL A 95 0.92 -13.97 20.34
CA VAL A 95 0.26 -15.01 21.14
C VAL A 95 1.32 -15.84 21.86
N CYS A 96 1.32 -15.77 23.18
CA CYS A 96 2.17 -16.52 24.08
C CYS A 96 1.40 -17.69 24.71
N GLU A 97 2.04 -18.80 24.94
CA GLU A 97 1.47 -19.91 25.72
C GLU A 97 1.65 -19.63 27.23
N GLY A 98 0.57 -19.24 27.90
CA GLY A 98 0.63 -18.86 29.30
C GLY A 98 1.68 -17.77 29.56
N ASN A 99 2.53 -17.99 30.57
CA ASN A 99 3.61 -17.07 30.94
C ASN A 99 4.94 -17.30 30.20
N LYS A 100 4.96 -18.16 29.16
CA LYS A 100 6.17 -18.49 28.40
C LYS A 100 6.52 -17.38 27.43
N PHE A 101 7.48 -16.56 27.78
CA PHE A 101 8.07 -15.53 26.93
C PHE A 101 9.57 -15.85 26.74
N GLY A 102 9.87 -16.69 25.75
CA GLY A 102 11.22 -17.19 25.49
C GLY A 102 11.92 -16.47 24.32
N SER A 103 12.95 -17.12 23.79
CA SER A 103 13.77 -16.54 22.70
C SER A 103 12.98 -16.25 21.42
N GLU A 104 12.01 -17.09 21.05
CA GLU A 104 11.18 -16.85 19.84
C GLU A 104 10.29 -15.61 19.99
N GLU A 105 9.65 -15.42 21.16
CA GLU A 105 8.83 -14.25 21.42
C GLU A 105 9.67 -12.98 21.51
N GLN A 106 10.87 -13.06 22.11
CA GLN A 106 11.82 -11.95 22.17
C GLN A 106 12.30 -11.55 20.77
N GLU A 107 12.59 -12.50 19.91
CA GLU A 107 12.98 -12.24 18.53
C GLU A 107 11.86 -11.54 17.73
N ILE A 108 10.61 -12.02 17.85
CA ILE A 108 9.45 -11.38 17.21
C ILE A 108 9.27 -9.96 17.75
N ALA A 109 9.39 -9.75 19.06
CA ALA A 109 9.26 -8.44 19.68
C ALA A 109 10.36 -7.48 19.19
N ALA A 110 11.62 -7.93 19.12
CA ALA A 110 12.73 -7.14 18.60
C ALA A 110 12.56 -6.77 17.12
N GLN A 111 12.05 -7.70 16.31
CA GLN A 111 11.76 -7.43 14.89
C GLN A 111 10.60 -6.44 14.71
N ALA A 112 9.59 -6.49 15.57
CA ALA A 112 8.50 -5.52 15.59
C ALA A 112 8.99 -4.13 15.99
N GLU A 113 9.81 -4.04 17.03
CA GLU A 113 10.42 -2.80 17.51
C GLU A 113 11.32 -2.15 16.45
N ALA A 114 12.19 -2.94 15.80
CA ALA A 114 13.05 -2.47 14.72
C ALA A 114 12.28 -1.86 13.53
N ARG A 115 10.99 -2.22 13.37
CA ARG A 115 10.08 -1.69 12.33
C ARG A 115 9.10 -0.64 12.85
N ASN A 116 9.24 -0.22 14.10
CA ASN A 116 8.28 0.66 14.80
C ASN A 116 6.83 0.12 14.69
N LEU A 117 6.66 -1.20 14.85
CA LEU A 117 5.35 -1.84 14.87
C LEU A 117 4.85 -1.92 16.31
N PRO A 118 3.66 -1.39 16.61
CA PRO A 118 3.01 -1.64 17.89
C PRO A 118 2.83 -3.14 18.12
N LEU A 119 3.06 -3.59 19.35
CA LEU A 119 2.95 -4.98 19.76
C LEU A 119 1.95 -5.13 20.90
N ILE A 120 0.96 -6.00 20.72
CA ILE A 120 -0.02 -6.39 21.73
C ILE A 120 0.27 -7.83 22.13
N LYS A 121 0.54 -8.07 23.43
CA LYS A 121 0.72 -9.43 23.97
C LYS A 121 -0.62 -10.05 24.29
N VAL A 122 -0.78 -11.31 23.91
CA VAL A 122 -1.93 -12.15 24.24
C VAL A 122 -1.44 -13.42 24.91
N TYR A 123 -1.76 -13.61 26.17
CA TYR A 123 -1.42 -14.78 26.95
C TYR A 123 -2.57 -15.81 26.86
N ASN A 124 -2.40 -16.80 26.02
CA ASN A 124 -3.39 -17.86 25.84
C ASN A 124 -3.20 -18.99 26.84
N LYS A 125 -4.22 -19.80 27.05
CA LYS A 125 -4.28 -20.87 28.07
C LYS A 125 -4.18 -20.30 29.49
N ALA A 126 -4.81 -19.15 29.74
CA ALA A 126 -4.81 -18.48 31.03
C ALA A 126 -5.55 -19.26 32.12
N ASP A 127 -6.27 -20.30 31.78
CA ASP A 127 -6.83 -21.31 32.68
C ASP A 127 -5.80 -22.28 33.27
N LEU A 128 -4.64 -22.46 32.59
CA LEU A 128 -3.61 -23.41 32.96
C LEU A 128 -2.35 -22.74 33.56
N TYR A 129 -2.18 -21.44 33.36
CA TYR A 129 -0.96 -20.72 33.71
C TYR A 129 -1.29 -19.41 34.42
N ASP A 130 -0.45 -19.02 35.38
CA ASP A 130 -0.45 -17.67 35.95
C ASP A 130 0.21 -16.70 34.95
N CYS A 131 -0.62 -15.89 34.29
CA CYS A 131 -0.21 -15.03 33.19
C CYS A 131 0.12 -13.62 33.67
N PRO A 132 1.14 -12.95 33.09
CA PRO A 132 1.46 -11.55 33.39
C PRO A 132 0.29 -10.59 33.14
N ASP A 133 0.33 -9.40 33.77
CA ASP A 133 -0.71 -8.36 33.63
C ASP A 133 -0.40 -7.34 32.52
N ASP A 134 0.71 -7.51 31.80
CA ASP A 134 1.14 -6.63 30.71
C ASP A 134 0.56 -7.00 29.33
N GLY A 135 -0.46 -7.86 29.31
CA GLY A 135 -1.14 -8.30 28.07
C GLY A 135 -2.56 -8.79 28.33
N ILE A 136 -3.19 -9.29 27.27
CA ILE A 136 -4.57 -9.79 27.30
C ILE A 136 -4.54 -11.27 27.67
N LYS A 137 -5.22 -11.65 28.75
CA LYS A 137 -5.34 -13.06 29.20
C LYS A 137 -6.52 -13.70 28.49
N VAL A 138 -6.30 -14.86 27.83
CA VAL A 138 -7.29 -15.53 26.98
C VAL A 138 -7.29 -17.03 27.24
N VAL A 139 -8.48 -17.59 27.22
CA VAL A 139 -8.71 -19.05 27.05
C VAL A 139 -9.35 -19.24 25.67
N ALA A 140 -8.54 -19.48 24.64
CA ALA A 140 -9.01 -19.47 23.25
C ALA A 140 -10.01 -20.59 22.92
N THR A 141 -10.16 -21.59 23.79
CA THR A 141 -11.14 -22.68 23.69
C THR A 141 -12.50 -22.31 24.30
N ASP A 142 -12.54 -21.29 25.15
CA ASP A 142 -13.78 -20.81 25.78
C ASP A 142 -14.49 -19.80 24.88
N LYS A 143 -15.48 -20.27 24.11
CA LYS A 143 -16.28 -19.43 23.21
C LYS A 143 -17.13 -18.38 23.96
N SER A 144 -17.44 -18.59 25.24
CA SER A 144 -18.24 -17.63 26.05
C SER A 144 -17.46 -16.35 26.36
N SER A 145 -16.15 -16.40 26.40
CA SER A 145 -15.26 -15.26 26.66
C SER A 145 -15.06 -14.32 25.45
N ARG A 146 -15.60 -14.68 24.28
CA ARG A 146 -15.36 -13.98 23.01
C ARG A 146 -15.58 -12.47 23.08
N ASP A 147 -16.72 -12.03 23.60
CA ASP A 147 -17.07 -10.59 23.60
C ASP A 147 -16.18 -9.80 24.57
N ALA A 148 -15.80 -10.39 25.70
CA ALA A 148 -14.86 -9.80 26.64
C ALA A 148 -13.45 -9.67 26.03
N VAL A 149 -12.97 -10.72 25.33
CA VAL A 149 -11.69 -10.73 24.60
C VAL A 149 -11.70 -9.68 23.49
N LEU A 150 -12.75 -9.60 22.69
CA LEU A 150 -12.89 -8.59 21.63
C LEU A 150 -12.87 -7.17 22.19
N THR A 151 -13.52 -6.93 23.33
CA THR A 151 -13.50 -5.63 23.99
C THR A 151 -12.08 -5.24 24.42
N GLN A 152 -11.33 -6.16 24.99
CA GLN A 152 -9.92 -5.93 25.39
C GLN A 152 -9.02 -5.69 24.18
N ILE A 153 -9.18 -6.46 23.08
CA ILE A 153 -8.42 -6.26 21.85
C ILE A 153 -8.72 -4.90 21.25
N LYS A 154 -9.99 -4.49 21.14
CA LYS A 154 -10.37 -3.17 20.64
C LYS A 154 -9.75 -2.05 21.48
N ALA A 155 -9.82 -2.15 22.80
CA ALA A 155 -9.23 -1.17 23.70
C ALA A 155 -7.69 -1.10 23.55
N ALA A 156 -7.03 -2.24 23.39
CA ALA A 156 -5.60 -2.29 23.15
C ALA A 156 -5.23 -1.69 21.79
N LEU A 157 -5.96 -2.01 20.73
CA LEU A 157 -5.76 -1.45 19.39
C LEU A 157 -5.92 0.07 19.38
N ILE A 158 -6.98 0.61 20.00
CA ILE A 158 -7.21 2.06 20.08
C ILE A 158 -6.04 2.79 20.77
N LYS A 159 -5.38 2.15 21.72
CA LYS A 159 -4.24 2.75 22.44
C LYS A 159 -2.94 2.77 21.62
N VAL A 160 -2.74 1.78 20.75
CA VAL A 160 -1.45 1.59 20.05
C VAL A 160 -1.48 1.96 18.57
N VAL A 161 -2.66 2.00 17.96
CA VAL A 161 -2.79 2.38 16.56
C VAL A 161 -2.73 3.91 16.47
N PRO A 162 -1.79 4.47 15.69
CA PRO A 162 -1.75 5.91 15.49
C PRO A 162 -3.06 6.45 14.92
N ASP A 163 -3.44 7.66 15.33
CA ASP A 163 -4.67 8.33 14.86
C ASP A 163 -4.74 8.42 13.32
N GLU A 164 -3.59 8.54 12.66
CA GLU A 164 -3.46 8.57 11.21
C GLU A 164 -3.87 7.26 10.51
N VAL A 165 -3.87 6.15 11.22
CA VAL A 165 -4.30 4.83 10.70
C VAL A 165 -5.80 4.63 10.93
N ILE A 166 -6.32 5.17 12.04
CA ILE A 166 -7.76 5.16 12.35
C ILE A 166 -8.49 6.17 11.47
N ASN A 167 -7.90 7.37 11.31
CA ASN A 167 -8.39 8.41 10.43
C ASN A 167 -7.69 8.24 9.08
N THR A 168 -8.35 7.63 8.12
CA THR A 168 -7.80 7.41 6.76
C THR A 168 -7.28 8.73 6.20
N PRO A 169 -6.00 8.83 5.79
CA PRO A 169 -5.49 10.05 5.19
C PRO A 169 -6.34 10.44 3.98
N THR A 170 -6.59 11.72 3.81
CA THR A 170 -7.35 12.26 2.68
C THR A 170 -6.61 12.03 1.38
N LEU A 171 -7.31 11.59 0.34
CA LEU A 171 -6.71 11.35 -0.97
C LEU A 171 -6.55 12.64 -1.77
N LEU A 172 -7.63 13.42 -1.88
CA LEU A 172 -7.66 14.67 -2.64
C LEU A 172 -8.58 15.77 -2.05
N GLY A 173 -9.48 15.43 -1.14
CA GLY A 173 -10.49 16.37 -0.63
C GLY A 173 -9.90 17.57 0.11
N ASP A 174 -8.67 17.48 0.63
CA ASP A 174 -7.93 18.57 1.29
C ASP A 174 -7.15 19.47 0.31
N LEU A 175 -7.09 19.11 -0.99
CA LEU A 175 -6.35 19.88 -2.00
C LEU A 175 -7.14 21.07 -2.54
N VAL A 176 -8.45 21.09 -2.31
CA VAL A 176 -9.39 22.12 -2.75
C VAL A 176 -10.42 22.41 -1.66
N PRO A 177 -11.00 23.60 -1.60
CA PRO A 177 -12.12 23.90 -0.69
C PRO A 177 -13.34 23.01 -0.97
N SER A 178 -14.23 22.84 0.01
CA SER A 178 -15.55 22.22 -0.20
C SER A 178 -16.34 22.98 -1.28
N HIS A 179 -17.19 22.25 -2.00
CA HIS A 179 -17.99 22.76 -3.14
C HIS A 179 -17.16 23.12 -4.39
N SER A 180 -15.89 22.74 -4.44
CA SER A 180 -15.05 22.89 -5.63
C SER A 180 -15.50 21.94 -6.76
N VAL A 181 -15.14 22.31 -8.00
CA VAL A 181 -15.38 21.49 -9.19
C VAL A 181 -14.11 20.71 -9.51
N ILE A 182 -14.20 19.38 -9.46
CA ILE A 182 -13.08 18.47 -9.78
C ILE A 182 -13.42 17.73 -11.08
N VAL A 183 -12.52 17.79 -12.08
CA VAL A 183 -12.65 17.00 -13.30
C VAL A 183 -11.73 15.78 -13.20
N MET A 184 -12.31 14.59 -13.42
CA MET A 184 -11.57 13.32 -13.45
C MET A 184 -11.58 12.74 -14.87
N ILE A 185 -10.38 12.52 -15.43
CA ILE A 185 -10.20 11.98 -16.77
C ILE A 185 -9.84 10.50 -16.66
N THR A 186 -10.73 9.65 -17.11
CA THR A 186 -10.64 8.18 -16.99
C THR A 186 -10.70 7.55 -18.37
N PRO A 187 -9.57 7.18 -18.98
CA PRO A 187 -9.56 6.50 -20.26
C PRO A 187 -10.20 5.11 -20.14
N ILE A 188 -10.75 4.63 -21.25
CA ILE A 188 -11.24 3.25 -21.36
C ILE A 188 -10.22 2.46 -22.16
N ASP A 189 -9.45 1.65 -21.48
CA ASP A 189 -8.42 0.80 -22.03
C ASP A 189 -8.47 -0.63 -21.47
N LYS A 190 -7.40 -1.40 -21.65
CA LYS A 190 -7.32 -2.78 -21.15
C LYS A 190 -7.29 -2.88 -19.63
N GLU A 191 -6.79 -1.85 -18.90
CA GLU A 191 -6.74 -1.80 -17.45
C GLU A 191 -8.06 -1.31 -16.86
N ALA A 192 -8.75 -0.38 -17.56
CA ALA A 192 -10.08 0.13 -17.20
C ALA A 192 -11.07 -0.13 -18.33
N PRO A 193 -11.46 -1.40 -18.58
CA PRO A 193 -12.32 -1.76 -19.70
C PRO A 193 -13.74 -1.20 -19.52
N LYS A 194 -14.49 -1.15 -20.63
CA LYS A 194 -15.89 -0.68 -20.65
C LYS A 194 -16.72 -1.37 -19.56
N GLY A 195 -17.46 -0.59 -18.79
CA GLY A 195 -18.32 -1.06 -17.71
C GLY A 195 -17.60 -1.25 -16.37
N ARG A 196 -16.31 -0.93 -16.27
CA ARG A 196 -15.53 -1.01 -15.01
C ARG A 196 -14.78 0.30 -14.76
N MET A 197 -14.60 0.60 -13.47
CA MET A 197 -13.66 1.60 -12.98
C MET A 197 -12.60 0.89 -12.15
N ILE A 198 -11.36 1.33 -12.26
CA ILE A 198 -10.28 0.80 -11.42
C ILE A 198 -10.35 1.43 -10.03
N LEU A 199 -9.77 0.71 -9.07
CA LEU A 199 -9.83 1.08 -7.65
C LEU A 199 -9.39 2.55 -7.36
N PRO A 200 -8.30 3.09 -7.92
CA PRO A 200 -7.91 4.48 -7.72
C PRO A 200 -8.98 5.49 -8.14
N GLN A 201 -9.66 5.26 -9.25
CA GLN A 201 -10.71 6.14 -9.77
C GLN A 201 -11.91 6.16 -8.82
N VAL A 202 -12.37 4.97 -8.37
CA VAL A 202 -13.49 4.83 -7.42
C VAL A 202 -13.18 5.50 -6.09
N GLN A 203 -11.95 5.31 -5.56
CA GLN A 203 -11.56 5.90 -4.29
C GLN A 203 -11.44 7.43 -4.37
N ALA A 204 -10.85 7.96 -5.44
CA ALA A 204 -10.76 9.40 -5.65
C ALA A 204 -12.15 10.06 -5.80
N LEU A 205 -13.06 9.42 -6.54
CA LEU A 205 -14.45 9.87 -6.66
C LEU A 205 -15.13 9.90 -5.28
N ARG A 206 -14.99 8.84 -4.50
CA ARG A 206 -15.60 8.76 -3.17
C ARG A 206 -15.03 9.80 -2.21
N ASP A 207 -13.72 9.96 -2.17
CA ASP A 207 -13.03 10.95 -1.33
C ASP A 207 -13.49 12.38 -1.68
N ALA A 208 -13.59 12.72 -2.98
CA ALA A 208 -14.12 14.01 -3.40
C ALA A 208 -15.53 14.29 -2.89
N LEU A 209 -16.41 13.29 -2.94
CA LEU A 209 -17.80 13.40 -2.46
C LEU A 209 -17.87 13.49 -0.93
N ASP A 210 -17.01 12.80 -0.20
CA ASP A 210 -16.92 12.87 1.26
C ASP A 210 -16.49 14.27 1.77
N PHE A 211 -15.83 15.07 0.89
CA PHE A 211 -15.44 16.46 1.14
C PHE A 211 -16.36 17.49 0.46
N ASP A 212 -17.60 17.12 0.16
CA ASP A 212 -18.64 17.98 -0.43
C ASP A 212 -18.26 18.62 -1.77
N ASN A 213 -17.43 17.95 -2.59
CA ASN A 213 -17.02 18.47 -3.90
C ASN A 213 -17.88 17.94 -5.04
N ILE A 214 -17.97 18.73 -6.12
CA ILE A 214 -18.66 18.38 -7.37
C ILE A 214 -17.68 17.66 -8.28
N VAL A 215 -18.04 16.46 -8.76
CA VAL A 215 -17.17 15.67 -9.65
C VAL A 215 -17.75 15.55 -11.04
N VAL A 216 -16.95 15.87 -12.03
CA VAL A 216 -17.25 15.65 -13.46
C VAL A 216 -16.29 14.61 -14.00
N MET A 217 -16.79 13.43 -14.38
CA MET A 217 -15.95 12.37 -14.96
C MET A 217 -16.10 12.33 -16.47
N VAL A 218 -14.96 12.28 -17.17
CA VAL A 218 -14.91 12.28 -18.63
C VAL A 218 -13.85 11.32 -19.14
N LYS A 219 -13.99 10.91 -20.42
CA LYS A 219 -12.89 10.27 -21.12
C LYS A 219 -11.90 11.32 -21.65
N GLU A 220 -10.72 10.88 -21.97
CA GLU A 220 -9.62 11.74 -22.45
C GLU A 220 -10.03 12.57 -23.68
N ASN A 221 -10.78 11.99 -24.61
CA ASN A 221 -11.22 12.66 -25.85
C ASN A 221 -12.35 13.68 -25.63
N GLU A 222 -13.02 13.64 -24.48
CA GLU A 222 -14.13 14.51 -24.13
C GLU A 222 -13.73 15.65 -23.17
N TYR A 223 -12.48 15.63 -22.68
CA TYR A 223 -12.03 16.59 -21.68
C TYR A 223 -12.10 18.05 -22.17
N ALA A 224 -11.60 18.34 -23.37
CA ALA A 224 -11.68 19.69 -23.94
C ALA A 224 -13.13 20.20 -24.08
N ALA A 225 -14.03 19.32 -24.53
CA ALA A 225 -15.45 19.64 -24.65
C ALA A 225 -16.12 19.84 -23.29
N ALA A 226 -15.71 19.09 -22.27
CA ALA A 226 -16.21 19.25 -20.93
C ALA A 226 -15.81 20.61 -20.35
N LEU A 227 -14.56 21.05 -20.50
CA LEU A 227 -14.11 22.38 -20.06
C LEU A 227 -14.94 23.50 -20.68
N GLN A 228 -15.32 23.38 -21.95
CA GLN A 228 -16.16 24.39 -22.62
C GLN A 228 -17.61 24.41 -22.10
N LYS A 229 -18.11 23.29 -21.58
CA LYS A 229 -19.48 23.19 -21.05
C LYS A 229 -19.59 23.62 -19.59
N LEU A 230 -18.49 23.68 -18.84
CA LEU A 230 -18.48 24.17 -17.48
C LEU A 230 -18.62 25.71 -17.48
N LYS A 231 -19.47 26.22 -16.57
CA LYS A 231 -19.64 27.68 -16.39
C LYS A 231 -18.45 28.34 -15.70
N VAL A 232 -17.69 27.57 -14.97
CA VAL A 232 -16.48 27.97 -14.23
C VAL A 232 -15.35 27.00 -14.54
N LEU A 233 -14.10 27.47 -14.44
CA LEU A 233 -12.95 26.57 -14.53
C LEU A 233 -12.96 25.60 -13.35
N PRO A 234 -12.53 24.34 -13.54
CA PRO A 234 -12.38 23.43 -12.42
C PRO A 234 -11.26 23.88 -11.48
N ASP A 235 -11.38 23.56 -10.20
CA ASP A 235 -10.36 23.86 -9.18
C ASP A 235 -9.22 22.84 -9.24
N LEU A 236 -9.54 21.59 -9.62
CA LEU A 236 -8.58 20.50 -9.74
C LEU A 236 -8.95 19.59 -10.93
N VAL A 237 -7.93 19.16 -11.66
CA VAL A 237 -8.05 18.11 -12.67
C VAL A 237 -7.19 16.92 -12.30
N VAL A 238 -7.77 15.72 -12.33
CA VAL A 238 -7.09 14.46 -12.03
C VAL A 238 -7.21 13.51 -13.21
N CYS A 239 -6.12 12.90 -13.65
CA CYS A 239 -6.16 11.96 -14.76
C CYS A 239 -5.43 10.66 -14.50
N ASP A 240 -5.66 9.67 -15.35
CA ASP A 240 -4.80 8.51 -15.44
C ASP A 240 -3.43 8.88 -16.02
N SER A 241 -2.35 8.27 -15.52
CA SER A 241 -0.99 8.63 -15.92
C SER A 241 -0.71 8.39 -17.40
N GLN A 242 -1.48 7.53 -18.07
CA GLN A 242 -1.33 7.26 -19.50
C GLN A 242 -1.68 8.47 -20.38
N VAL A 243 -2.60 9.32 -19.91
CA VAL A 243 -3.11 10.49 -20.67
C VAL A 243 -2.65 11.83 -20.07
N VAL A 244 -1.61 11.79 -19.23
CA VAL A 244 -1.13 12.96 -18.48
C VAL A 244 -0.64 14.11 -19.38
N ASP A 245 0.02 13.79 -20.47
CA ASP A 245 0.48 14.77 -21.48
C ASP A 245 -0.69 15.48 -22.16
N GLN A 246 -1.71 14.73 -22.57
CA GLN A 246 -2.93 15.29 -23.16
C GLN A 246 -3.67 16.18 -22.13
N MET A 247 -3.81 15.73 -20.90
CA MET A 247 -4.42 16.52 -19.83
C MET A 247 -3.67 17.83 -19.61
N VAL A 248 -2.35 17.77 -19.45
CA VAL A 248 -1.53 18.98 -19.22
C VAL A 248 -1.62 19.96 -20.37
N ALA A 249 -1.59 19.48 -21.63
CA ALA A 249 -1.69 20.31 -22.81
C ALA A 249 -3.03 21.08 -22.92
N GLN A 250 -4.11 20.51 -22.37
CA GLN A 250 -5.46 21.08 -22.46
C GLN A 250 -5.89 21.84 -21.19
N THR A 251 -5.21 21.63 -20.07
CA THR A 251 -5.57 22.25 -18.78
C THR A 251 -5.03 23.70 -18.71
N PRO A 252 -5.87 24.70 -18.46
CA PRO A 252 -5.42 26.09 -18.29
C PRO A 252 -4.33 26.21 -17.21
N PRO A 253 -3.32 27.08 -17.37
CA PRO A 253 -2.20 27.21 -16.40
C PRO A 253 -2.64 27.52 -14.96
N ALA A 254 -3.74 28.24 -14.79
CA ALA A 254 -4.28 28.62 -13.48
C ALA A 254 -4.95 27.45 -12.73
N VAL A 255 -5.33 26.37 -13.43
CA VAL A 255 -6.02 25.22 -12.86
C VAL A 255 -5.01 24.21 -12.33
N LYS A 256 -5.09 23.81 -11.07
CA LYS A 256 -4.26 22.74 -10.50
C LYS A 256 -4.56 21.41 -11.18
N CYS A 257 -3.54 20.60 -11.42
CA CYS A 257 -3.74 19.27 -12.00
C CYS A 257 -2.75 18.24 -11.45
N THR A 258 -3.19 16.98 -11.40
CA THR A 258 -2.39 15.86 -10.91
C THR A 258 -2.86 14.54 -11.54
N THR A 259 -2.30 13.40 -11.09
CA THR A 259 -2.70 12.06 -11.54
C THR A 259 -3.17 11.21 -10.36
N PHE A 260 -4.02 10.21 -10.62
CA PHE A 260 -4.41 9.22 -9.61
C PHE A 260 -3.17 8.56 -8.96
N SER A 261 -2.13 8.27 -9.73
CA SER A 261 -0.90 7.64 -9.21
C SER A 261 -0.13 8.54 -8.25
N ILE A 262 -0.13 9.86 -8.44
CA ILE A 262 0.50 10.82 -7.52
C ILE A 262 -0.32 10.92 -6.24
N LEU A 263 -1.66 11.00 -6.33
CA LEU A 263 -2.55 10.98 -5.18
C LEU A 263 -2.33 9.71 -4.32
N PHE A 264 -2.18 8.57 -4.96
CA PHE A 264 -1.92 7.30 -4.27
C PHE A 264 -0.49 7.19 -3.72
N ALA A 265 0.50 7.84 -4.35
CA ALA A 265 1.85 7.97 -3.79
C ALA A 265 1.83 8.77 -2.48
N ARG A 266 1.03 9.83 -2.42
CA ARG A 266 0.78 10.61 -1.20
C ARG A 266 0.05 9.80 -0.13
N LEU A 267 -1.03 9.12 -0.50
CA LEU A 267 -1.88 8.37 0.43
C LEU A 267 -1.15 7.17 1.04
N LYS A 268 -0.47 6.37 0.23
CA LYS A 268 0.10 5.07 0.63
C LYS A 268 1.61 5.07 0.80
N GLY A 269 2.30 6.06 0.27
CA GLY A 269 3.74 6.13 0.24
C GLY A 269 4.29 7.39 0.90
N ASP A 270 5.38 7.84 0.31
CA ASP A 270 6.04 9.11 0.58
C ASP A 270 6.24 9.82 -0.76
N LEU A 271 5.36 10.79 -1.05
CA LEU A 271 5.37 11.49 -2.33
C LEU A 271 6.68 12.27 -2.55
N LEU A 272 7.24 12.86 -1.46
CA LEU A 272 8.49 13.59 -1.52
C LEU A 272 9.63 12.68 -2.02
N LYS A 273 9.84 11.53 -1.36
CA LYS A 273 10.86 10.55 -1.73
C LYS A 273 10.67 10.01 -3.16
N MET A 274 9.43 9.78 -3.57
CA MET A 274 9.14 9.31 -4.92
C MET A 274 9.38 10.37 -5.99
N ALA A 275 9.16 11.65 -5.68
CA ALA A 275 9.47 12.77 -6.58
C ALA A 275 10.99 12.97 -6.71
N GLU A 276 11.74 12.91 -5.60
CA GLU A 276 13.21 12.88 -5.60
C GLU A 276 13.74 11.72 -6.45
N GLY A 277 13.15 10.52 -6.27
CA GLY A 277 13.53 9.34 -7.03
C GLY A 277 13.31 9.50 -8.54
N ALA A 278 12.27 10.22 -8.97
CA ALA A 278 12.07 10.52 -10.39
C ALA A 278 13.12 11.46 -10.95
N ALA A 279 13.63 12.42 -10.16
CA ALA A 279 14.72 13.30 -10.58
C ALA A 279 16.02 12.52 -10.91
N ALA A 280 16.23 11.35 -10.28
CA ALA A 280 17.37 10.48 -10.56
C ALA A 280 17.36 9.88 -11.99
N ILE A 281 16.22 9.89 -12.68
CA ILE A 281 16.13 9.41 -14.07
C ILE A 281 17.09 10.18 -14.99
N SER A 282 17.26 11.48 -14.78
CA SER A 282 18.18 12.32 -15.56
C SER A 282 19.67 12.02 -15.31
N LYS A 283 19.99 11.28 -14.24
CA LYS A 283 21.37 10.93 -13.83
C LYS A 283 21.78 9.52 -14.24
N LEU A 284 20.86 8.74 -14.87
CA LEU A 284 21.14 7.38 -15.34
C LEU A 284 22.17 7.36 -16.46
N LYS A 285 23.02 6.31 -16.47
CA LYS A 285 24.16 6.13 -17.38
C LYS A 285 24.07 4.78 -18.11
N ASP A 286 24.88 4.63 -19.15
CA ASP A 286 25.05 3.35 -19.86
C ASP A 286 25.48 2.23 -18.92
N GLY A 287 24.75 1.11 -18.97
CA GLY A 287 25.00 -0.07 -18.13
C GLY A 287 24.27 -0.05 -16.79
N ASP A 288 23.65 1.07 -16.38
CA ASP A 288 22.89 1.13 -15.14
C ASP A 288 21.74 0.12 -15.11
N LYS A 289 21.52 -0.45 -13.91
CA LYS A 289 20.41 -1.37 -13.66
C LYS A 289 19.23 -0.65 -13.06
N VAL A 290 18.04 -0.87 -13.63
CA VAL A 290 16.78 -0.34 -13.12
C VAL A 290 15.88 -1.51 -12.75
N LEU A 291 15.34 -1.48 -11.54
CA LEU A 291 14.35 -2.46 -11.06
C LEU A 291 12.94 -1.95 -11.34
N ILE A 292 12.14 -2.70 -12.06
CA ILE A 292 10.71 -2.51 -12.19
C ILE A 292 10.01 -3.49 -11.23
N ALA A 293 9.30 -2.96 -10.23
CA ALA A 293 8.68 -3.75 -9.17
C ALA A 293 7.15 -3.68 -9.22
N GLU A 294 6.52 -4.75 -9.66
CA GLU A 294 5.06 -4.87 -9.71
C GLU A 294 4.49 -5.46 -8.40
N ALA A 295 3.33 -5.00 -8.02
CA ALA A 295 2.66 -5.45 -6.79
C ALA A 295 1.81 -6.71 -6.99
N CYS A 296 1.34 -6.95 -8.19
CA CYS A 296 0.44 -8.05 -8.53
C CYS A 296 1.06 -8.94 -9.63
N THR A 297 0.54 -10.16 -9.72
CA THR A 297 0.91 -11.15 -10.75
C THR A 297 -0.22 -11.22 -11.78
N HIS A 298 -0.51 -10.13 -12.47
CA HIS A 298 -1.43 -10.20 -13.59
C HIS A 298 -0.72 -10.72 -14.86
N HIS A 299 -1.48 -11.32 -15.78
CA HIS A 299 -0.90 -11.79 -17.02
C HIS A 299 -0.38 -10.61 -17.83
N ALA A 300 0.90 -10.71 -18.24
CA ALA A 300 1.51 -9.73 -19.13
C ALA A 300 0.70 -9.65 -20.43
N ILE A 301 0.20 -8.46 -20.75
CA ILE A 301 -0.41 -8.15 -22.03
C ILE A 301 0.70 -7.60 -22.94
N GLU A 302 0.58 -7.73 -24.26
CA GLU A 302 1.60 -7.29 -25.21
C GLU A 302 2.05 -5.82 -25.04
N ASP A 303 1.21 -4.97 -24.44
CA ASP A 303 1.47 -3.54 -24.18
C ASP A 303 1.62 -3.23 -22.67
N ASP A 304 2.16 -4.13 -21.87
CA ASP A 304 2.32 -3.96 -20.43
C ASP A 304 3.13 -2.70 -20.08
N ILE A 305 2.58 -1.87 -19.16
CA ILE A 305 3.18 -0.60 -18.75
C ILE A 305 4.56 -0.81 -18.13
N GLY A 306 4.69 -1.77 -17.21
CA GLY A 306 5.92 -2.01 -16.47
C GLY A 306 6.97 -2.74 -17.29
N LYS A 307 6.57 -3.76 -18.07
CA LYS A 307 7.50 -4.63 -18.79
C LYS A 307 7.92 -4.08 -20.16
N VAL A 308 7.09 -3.27 -20.79
CA VAL A 308 7.31 -2.79 -22.16
C VAL A 308 7.42 -1.27 -22.23
N LYS A 309 6.40 -0.54 -21.78
CA LYS A 309 6.31 0.91 -22.04
C LYS A 309 7.35 1.69 -21.23
N ILE A 310 7.42 1.51 -19.91
CA ILE A 310 8.38 2.23 -19.04
C ILE A 310 9.84 1.94 -19.44
N PRO A 311 10.28 0.69 -19.66
CA PRO A 311 11.62 0.41 -20.17
C PRO A 311 11.98 1.14 -21.47
N ASN A 312 11.04 1.16 -22.43
CA ASN A 312 11.25 1.84 -23.70
C ASN A 312 11.34 3.36 -23.54
N TRP A 313 10.45 3.96 -22.75
CA TRP A 313 10.48 5.40 -22.48
C TRP A 313 11.73 5.83 -21.70
N LEU A 314 12.20 5.02 -20.73
CA LEU A 314 13.43 5.28 -20.00
C LEU A 314 14.62 5.32 -20.97
N ARG A 315 14.79 4.31 -21.84
CA ARG A 315 15.86 4.27 -22.84
C ARG A 315 15.77 5.44 -23.83
N GLN A 316 14.57 5.76 -24.31
CA GLN A 316 14.32 6.87 -25.22
C GLN A 316 14.67 8.22 -24.57
N LYS A 317 14.26 8.43 -23.31
CA LYS A 317 14.47 9.70 -22.59
C LYS A 317 15.92 9.93 -22.22
N THR A 318 16.63 8.89 -21.75
CA THR A 318 18.00 8.97 -21.27
C THR A 318 19.04 8.81 -22.38
N GLY A 319 18.67 8.16 -23.49
CA GLY A 319 19.60 7.74 -24.54
C GLY A 319 20.53 6.60 -24.11
N CYS A 320 20.37 6.03 -22.91
CA CYS A 320 21.27 5.08 -22.30
C CYS A 320 20.85 3.62 -22.56
N ARG A 321 21.84 2.73 -22.60
CA ARG A 321 21.65 1.26 -22.64
C ARG A 321 21.44 0.74 -21.23
N LEU A 322 20.19 0.77 -20.75
CA LEU A 322 19.81 0.35 -19.40
C LEU A 322 19.52 -1.14 -19.33
N GLN A 323 19.96 -1.78 -18.24
CA GLN A 323 19.59 -3.15 -17.87
C GLN A 323 18.31 -3.09 -17.00
N ILE A 324 17.24 -3.77 -17.44
CA ILE A 324 15.97 -3.73 -16.74
C ILE A 324 15.66 -5.10 -16.13
N ASP A 325 15.57 -5.14 -14.81
CA ASP A 325 15.10 -6.30 -14.06
C ASP A 325 13.62 -6.10 -13.68
N ASN A 326 12.80 -7.13 -13.87
CA ASN A 326 11.38 -7.09 -13.49
C ASN A 326 11.10 -8.08 -12.36
N VAL A 327 10.39 -7.64 -11.33
CA VAL A 327 9.89 -8.50 -10.25
C VAL A 327 8.40 -8.27 -10.04
N SER A 328 7.65 -9.33 -9.72
CA SER A 328 6.20 -9.28 -9.52
C SER A 328 5.79 -9.87 -8.17
N GLY A 329 4.69 -9.40 -7.62
CA GLY A 329 4.11 -9.88 -6.36
C GLY A 329 4.92 -9.50 -5.12
N CYS A 330 5.21 -10.47 -4.26
CA CYS A 330 5.94 -10.27 -3.00
C CYS A 330 7.47 -10.37 -3.15
N GLY A 331 7.98 -10.46 -4.38
CA GLY A 331 9.39 -10.71 -4.69
C GLY A 331 10.27 -9.47 -4.69
N PHE A 332 10.11 -8.54 -3.75
CA PHE A 332 11.01 -7.39 -3.64
C PHE A 332 12.41 -7.89 -3.21
N PRO A 333 13.50 -7.61 -3.98
CA PRO A 333 14.79 -8.25 -3.77
C PRO A 333 15.54 -7.68 -2.55
N ASN A 334 16.27 -8.53 -1.82
CA ASN A 334 17.08 -8.10 -0.67
C ASN A 334 18.34 -7.33 -1.09
N ASN A 335 18.88 -7.58 -2.29
CA ASN A 335 20.07 -6.87 -2.78
C ASN A 335 19.68 -5.74 -3.73
N LEU A 336 19.32 -4.59 -3.14
CA LEU A 336 18.93 -3.39 -3.86
C LEU A 336 20.10 -2.54 -4.31
N SER A 337 21.26 -2.59 -3.65
CA SER A 337 22.43 -1.73 -3.93
C SER A 337 23.00 -1.85 -5.34
N LYS A 338 22.63 -2.90 -6.08
CA LYS A 338 23.01 -3.08 -7.48
C LYS A 338 22.19 -2.23 -8.47
N TYR A 339 21.11 -1.60 -8.02
CA TYR A 339 20.23 -0.80 -8.88
C TYR A 339 20.53 0.69 -8.74
N ALA A 340 20.49 1.40 -9.87
CA ALA A 340 20.58 2.86 -9.91
C ALA A 340 19.22 3.53 -9.68
N LEU A 341 18.12 2.79 -9.91
CA LEU A 341 16.75 3.27 -9.70
C LEU A 341 15.80 2.09 -9.49
N VAL A 342 14.82 2.29 -8.60
CA VAL A 342 13.66 1.40 -8.45
C VAL A 342 12.41 2.13 -8.92
N VAL A 343 11.64 1.52 -9.82
CA VAL A 343 10.36 2.02 -10.28
C VAL A 343 9.28 1.01 -9.87
N GLN A 344 8.50 1.32 -8.85
CA GLN A 344 7.42 0.45 -8.39
C GLN A 344 6.08 0.80 -9.04
N CYS A 345 5.18 -0.17 -9.20
CA CYS A 345 3.82 0.11 -9.66
C CYS A 345 3.03 0.92 -8.60
N GLY A 346 1.86 1.44 -8.97
CA GLY A 346 1.02 2.24 -8.08
C GLY A 346 0.53 1.53 -6.80
N GLY A 347 0.75 0.22 -6.68
CA GLY A 347 0.47 -0.54 -5.47
C GLY A 347 -1.01 -0.52 -5.05
N CYS A 348 -1.96 -0.53 -6.00
CA CYS A 348 -3.39 -0.46 -5.71
C CYS A 348 -3.86 -1.57 -4.75
N VAL A 349 -3.26 -2.76 -4.84
CA VAL A 349 -3.56 -3.93 -3.99
C VAL A 349 -2.69 -4.00 -2.72
N LYS A 350 -1.63 -3.18 -2.62
CA LYS A 350 -0.73 -3.12 -1.47
C LYS A 350 -1.24 -2.13 -0.43
N ASN A 351 -1.03 -2.44 0.86
CA ASN A 351 -1.32 -1.48 1.92
C ASN A 351 -0.19 -0.44 2.06
N ARG A 352 -0.45 0.62 2.83
CA ARG A 352 0.51 1.70 3.08
C ARG A 352 1.83 1.17 3.66
N ARG A 353 1.74 0.26 4.64
CA ARG A 353 2.92 -0.28 5.33
C ARG A 353 3.88 -1.00 4.38
N GLU A 354 3.36 -1.80 3.47
CA GLU A 354 4.19 -2.50 2.49
C GLU A 354 4.89 -1.54 1.51
N ILE A 355 4.22 -0.47 1.10
CA ILE A 355 4.83 0.57 0.25
C ILE A 355 5.93 1.30 1.00
N LEU A 356 5.68 1.73 2.25
CA LEU A 356 6.67 2.39 3.09
C LEU A 356 7.86 1.48 3.41
N SER A 357 7.64 0.19 3.64
CA SER A 357 8.72 -0.79 3.83
C SER A 357 9.66 -0.84 2.63
N ARG A 358 9.14 -0.84 1.40
CA ARG A 358 9.94 -0.80 0.17
C ARG A 358 10.74 0.50 0.04
N ILE A 359 10.13 1.65 0.35
CA ILE A 359 10.80 2.95 0.35
C ILE A 359 11.97 2.93 1.34
N ASN A 360 11.72 2.51 2.59
CA ASN A 360 12.74 2.42 3.63
C ASN A 360 13.90 1.48 3.26
N GLN A 361 13.62 0.32 2.65
CA GLN A 361 14.65 -0.61 2.17
C GLN A 361 15.54 0.03 1.09
N CYS A 362 14.97 0.80 0.18
CA CYS A 362 15.72 1.54 -0.82
C CYS A 362 16.56 2.66 -0.19
N GLU A 363 15.99 3.40 0.75
CA GLU A 363 16.67 4.50 1.45
C GLU A 363 17.88 4.02 2.27
N GLN A 364 17.77 2.89 2.98
CA GLN A 364 18.86 2.29 3.76
C GLN A 364 20.10 1.98 2.91
N VAL A 365 19.93 1.70 1.62
CA VAL A 365 21.02 1.40 0.69
C VAL A 365 21.32 2.54 -0.28
N GLY A 366 20.68 3.71 -0.11
CA GLY A 366 20.89 4.89 -0.94
C GLY A 366 20.38 4.77 -2.38
N VAL A 367 19.41 3.90 -2.65
CA VAL A 367 18.86 3.68 -3.99
C VAL A 367 17.58 4.51 -4.18
N PRO A 368 17.52 5.41 -5.19
CA PRO A 368 16.32 6.18 -5.49
C PRO A 368 15.14 5.27 -5.84
N ILE A 369 13.94 5.63 -5.36
CA ILE A 369 12.70 4.91 -5.67
C ILE A 369 11.61 5.88 -6.12
N THR A 370 10.87 5.49 -7.16
CA THR A 370 9.70 6.23 -7.64
C THR A 370 8.56 5.27 -8.00
N ASN A 371 7.37 5.79 -8.34
CA ASN A 371 6.29 4.96 -8.84
C ASN A 371 6.04 5.14 -10.35
N TYR A 372 5.24 4.25 -10.95
CA TYR A 372 4.92 4.27 -12.39
C TYR A 372 4.40 5.63 -12.84
N GLY A 373 3.43 6.22 -12.15
CA GLY A 373 2.80 7.46 -12.57
C GLY A 373 3.72 8.68 -12.50
N ILE A 374 4.52 8.77 -11.44
CA ILE A 374 5.53 9.83 -11.28
C ILE A 374 6.63 9.65 -12.34
N CYS A 375 7.11 8.41 -12.53
CA CYS A 375 8.07 8.06 -13.58
C CYS A 375 7.55 8.44 -14.97
N ILE A 376 6.31 8.08 -15.33
CA ILE A 376 5.70 8.41 -16.61
C ILE A 376 5.60 9.94 -16.79
N SER A 377 5.19 10.67 -15.75
CA SER A 377 5.10 12.13 -15.78
C SER A 377 6.47 12.80 -15.98
N GLU A 378 7.53 12.25 -15.38
CA GLU A 378 8.92 12.71 -15.61
C GLU A 378 9.38 12.42 -17.04
N LEU A 379 9.15 11.21 -17.53
CA LEU A 379 9.53 10.79 -18.88
C LEU A 379 8.82 11.63 -19.96
N LYS A 380 7.57 12.01 -19.72
CA LYS A 380 6.79 12.90 -20.58
C LYS A 380 7.10 14.39 -20.38
N GLY A 381 7.95 14.76 -19.40
CA GLY A 381 8.38 16.13 -19.13
C GLY A 381 7.30 17.01 -18.49
N VAL A 382 6.29 16.44 -17.87
CA VAL A 382 5.16 17.15 -17.26
C VAL A 382 5.11 17.04 -15.73
N LEU A 383 6.09 16.37 -15.09
CA LEU A 383 6.05 16.11 -13.65
C LEU A 383 5.93 17.41 -12.82
N GLN A 384 6.67 18.46 -13.17
CA GLN A 384 6.55 19.76 -12.50
C GLN A 384 5.11 20.28 -12.50
N ARG A 385 4.39 20.11 -13.62
CA ARG A 385 3.02 20.60 -13.77
C ARG A 385 2.04 19.82 -12.92
N VAL A 386 2.17 18.49 -12.85
CA VAL A 386 1.26 17.62 -12.09
C VAL A 386 1.59 17.52 -10.59
N LEU A 387 2.73 18.06 -10.17
CA LEU A 387 3.05 18.31 -8.76
C LEU A 387 2.53 19.67 -8.27
N SER A 388 1.89 20.48 -9.12
CA SER A 388 1.41 21.81 -8.75
C SER A 388 0.47 21.87 -7.52
N PRO A 389 -0.31 20.84 -7.17
CA PRO A 389 -1.06 20.83 -5.92
C PRO A 389 -0.21 20.59 -4.66
N PHE A 390 1.06 20.19 -4.80
CA PHE A 390 1.95 19.72 -3.74
C PHE A 390 3.21 20.58 -3.70
N GLU A 391 3.12 21.74 -3.03
CA GLU A 391 4.17 22.79 -3.08
C GLU A 391 5.51 22.34 -2.50
N GLN A 392 5.49 21.56 -1.40
CA GLN A 392 6.70 21.07 -0.75
C GLN A 392 7.42 20.04 -1.64
N GLU A 393 6.69 19.07 -2.15
CA GLU A 393 7.21 18.01 -3.01
C GLU A 393 7.71 18.55 -4.36
N LEU A 394 7.02 19.56 -4.89
CA LEU A 394 7.45 20.28 -6.10
C LEU A 394 8.78 21.01 -5.86
N ALA A 395 8.90 21.72 -4.74
CA ALA A 395 10.14 22.44 -4.42
C ALA A 395 11.34 21.49 -4.28
N GLU A 396 11.15 20.35 -3.61
CA GLU A 396 12.22 19.37 -3.41
C GLU A 396 12.59 18.64 -4.71
N TYR A 397 11.59 18.27 -5.52
CA TYR A 397 11.84 17.73 -6.86
C TYR A 397 12.70 18.68 -7.72
N LEU A 398 12.41 19.99 -7.70
CA LEU A 398 13.19 20.99 -8.45
C LEU A 398 14.63 21.12 -7.94
N ARG A 399 14.86 21.01 -6.61
CA ARG A 399 16.21 20.98 -6.01
C ARG A 399 16.97 19.72 -6.43
N SER A 400 16.33 18.57 -6.41
CA SER A 400 16.96 17.27 -6.72
C SER A 400 17.37 17.15 -8.19
N ARG A 401 16.81 17.99 -9.08
CA ARG A 401 17.19 18.07 -10.51
C ARG A 401 18.42 18.93 -10.77
N GLN A 402 18.77 19.81 -9.87
CA GLN A 402 20.00 20.63 -9.96
C GLN A 402 21.22 19.77 -9.64
#